data_18a8c5c3fbc64685af8abe73b1cd8c5f
#
_entry.id   18a8c5c3fbc64685af8abe73b1cd8c5f
#
_cell.length_a   1.000
_cell.length_b   1.000
_cell.length_c   1.000
_cell.angle_alpha   90.00
_cell.angle_beta   90.00
_cell.angle_gamma   90.00
#
_symmetry.space_group_name_H-M   'P 1'
#
loop_
_entity.id
_entity.type
_entity.pdbx_description
1 polymer ?
#
loop_
_entity_poly.entity_id
_entity_poly.type
_entity_poly.pdbx_seq_one_letter_code
_entity_poly.pdbx_strand_id
1 'polypeptide(L)'
;MTFAKINEVCEMPNLIEIQTDSYNWFIKEGLREVFEDSSPIKDYADNLILEFIDYSLTDAPKYEQEECKERDVTYAAPLKVKVRLINKETGEVKEQEVFMGDFPLMTEKGTFIYNGAERVVVTQLVRSPGPYYDVTADKSNNKLFSTTIIPNRGAWLEYETDSNEIISVRVDRTRKQPVTTLLRALGFGSDQEIIDIFGEDPRLMKTLEKDSAANYEEGLKEIYKKLRPAEPPTVESAKALLNSLFFDAKRYDLA
;
A
#
# COMPACT_ATOMS: atom_id res chain seq x y z
N MET A 1 19.94 42.11 -20.31
CA MET A 1 19.34 42.07 -18.96
C MET A 1 18.71 43.42 -18.68
N THR A 2 17.43 43.45 -18.30
CA THR A 2 16.72 44.69 -17.96
C THR A 2 16.75 44.81 -16.44
N PHE A 3 17.26 45.92 -15.93
CA PHE A 3 17.32 46.21 -14.49
C PHE A 3 16.16 47.09 -14.02
N ALA A 4 15.09 47.19 -14.85
CA ALA A 4 13.89 47.92 -14.50
C ALA A 4 13.06 47.19 -13.47
N LYS A 5 12.36 47.92 -12.59
CA LYS A 5 11.36 47.35 -11.69
C LYS A 5 10.22 46.75 -12.54
N ILE A 6 10.03 45.45 -12.41
CA ILE A 6 8.93 44.75 -13.07
C ILE A 6 7.71 44.79 -12.11
N ASN A 7 6.55 45.17 -12.62
CA ASN A 7 5.31 45.14 -11.83
C ASN A 7 4.97 43.69 -11.49
N GLU A 8 4.44 43.44 -10.31
CA GLU A 8 3.90 42.16 -9.93
C GLU A 8 2.76 41.76 -10.86
N VAL A 9 2.87 40.57 -11.44
CA VAL A 9 1.88 40.02 -12.38
C VAL A 9 0.94 39.05 -11.66
N CYS A 10 1.40 38.44 -10.59
CA CYS A 10 0.64 37.52 -9.73
C CYS A 10 1.14 37.63 -8.28
N GLU A 11 0.28 37.24 -7.36
CA GLU A 11 0.66 37.16 -5.94
C GLU A 11 1.72 36.08 -5.72
N MET A 12 2.58 36.30 -4.72
CA MET A 12 3.59 35.31 -4.35
C MET A 12 2.88 34.04 -3.81
N PRO A 13 3.18 32.84 -4.36
CA PRO A 13 2.55 31.62 -3.86
C PRO A 13 2.98 31.34 -2.41
N ASN A 14 2.10 30.71 -1.65
CA ASN A 14 2.41 30.24 -0.31
C ASN A 14 3.41 29.08 -0.38
N LEU A 15 4.67 29.28 0.00
CA LEU A 15 5.74 28.29 -0.12
C LEU A 15 5.59 27.10 0.85
N ILE A 16 4.73 27.21 1.86
CA ILE A 16 4.46 26.14 2.84
C ILE A 16 3.07 25.48 2.63
N GLU A 17 2.38 25.80 1.54
CA GLU A 17 1.04 25.30 1.25
C GLU A 17 0.99 23.76 1.20
N ILE A 18 2.01 23.13 0.61
CA ILE A 18 2.09 21.66 0.52
C ILE A 18 2.06 21.02 1.91
N GLN A 19 2.81 21.56 2.88
CA GLN A 19 2.84 21.03 4.24
C GLN A 19 1.51 21.28 4.96
N THR A 20 1.01 22.52 4.90
CA THR A 20 -0.21 22.91 5.61
C THR A 20 -1.45 22.19 5.07
N ASP A 21 -1.57 22.09 3.76
CA ASP A 21 -2.72 21.40 3.13
C ASP A 21 -2.70 19.90 3.38
N SER A 22 -1.52 19.28 3.28
CA SER A 22 -1.34 17.86 3.60
C SER A 22 -1.71 17.56 5.06
N TYR A 23 -1.29 18.40 6.00
CA TYR A 23 -1.62 18.24 7.41
C TYR A 23 -3.11 18.46 7.68
N ASN A 24 -3.71 19.48 7.09
CA ASN A 24 -5.13 19.79 7.23
C ASN A 24 -6.00 18.65 6.66
N TRP A 25 -5.62 18.12 5.50
CA TRP A 25 -6.27 16.95 4.93
C TRP A 25 -6.13 15.73 5.87
N PHE A 26 -4.93 15.48 6.38
CA PHE A 26 -4.68 14.36 7.29
C PHE A 26 -5.55 14.43 8.54
N ILE A 27 -5.67 15.62 9.16
CA ILE A 27 -6.51 15.79 10.36
C ILE A 27 -7.99 15.62 10.04
N LYS A 28 -8.47 16.09 8.89
CA LYS A 28 -9.89 16.08 8.54
C LYS A 28 -10.37 14.76 7.94
N GLU A 29 -9.57 14.19 7.04
CA GLU A 29 -9.94 13.04 6.24
C GLU A 29 -9.06 11.81 6.54
N GLY A 30 -7.74 11.97 6.54
CA GLY A 30 -6.82 10.86 6.65
C GLY A 30 -6.93 10.08 7.96
N LEU A 31 -7.15 10.75 9.09
CA LEU A 31 -7.42 10.06 10.36
C LEU A 31 -8.72 9.26 10.32
N ARG A 32 -9.74 9.79 9.65
CA ARG A 32 -11.02 9.09 9.48
C ARG A 32 -10.83 7.82 8.66
N GLU A 33 -10.14 7.90 7.53
CA GLU A 33 -9.82 6.74 6.67
C GLU A 33 -9.08 5.65 7.46
N VAL A 34 -8.09 6.04 8.29
CA VAL A 34 -7.34 5.08 9.11
C VAL A 34 -8.25 4.37 10.13
N PHE A 35 -9.17 5.08 10.76
CA PHE A 35 -10.10 4.48 11.71
C PHE A 35 -11.16 3.62 11.02
N GLU A 36 -11.65 4.01 9.86
CA GLU A 36 -12.58 3.22 9.04
C GLU A 36 -11.93 1.93 8.54
N ASP A 37 -10.69 1.99 8.03
CA ASP A 37 -9.93 0.82 7.57
C ASP A 37 -9.64 -0.16 8.72
N SER A 38 -9.43 0.36 9.94
CA SER A 38 -9.17 -0.46 11.12
C SER A 38 -10.43 -1.02 11.77
N SER A 39 -11.60 -0.47 11.45
CA SER A 39 -12.90 -0.83 11.99
C SER A 39 -13.66 -1.78 11.03
N PRO A 40 -14.44 -2.75 11.53
CA PRO A 40 -14.54 -3.20 12.91
C PRO A 40 -13.44 -4.20 13.30
N ILE A 41 -12.99 -4.16 14.55
CA ILE A 41 -12.14 -5.19 15.14
C ILE A 41 -13.06 -6.23 15.80
N LYS A 42 -12.92 -7.49 15.34
CA LYS A 42 -13.77 -8.59 15.79
C LYS A 42 -12.97 -9.61 16.57
N ASP A 43 -13.61 -10.20 17.56
CA ASP A 43 -13.13 -11.37 18.26
C ASP A 43 -13.13 -12.60 17.33
N TYR A 44 -12.31 -13.61 17.67
CA TYR A 44 -12.22 -14.87 16.92
C TYR A 44 -13.57 -15.59 16.78
N ALA A 45 -14.44 -15.48 17.79
CA ALA A 45 -15.79 -16.05 17.77
C ALA A 45 -16.86 -15.12 17.15
N ASP A 46 -16.47 -13.92 16.68
CA ASP A 46 -17.35 -12.86 16.16
C ASP A 46 -18.45 -12.41 17.15
N ASN A 47 -18.23 -12.62 18.46
CA ASN A 47 -19.16 -12.27 19.52
C ASN A 47 -18.95 -10.84 20.03
N LEU A 48 -17.71 -10.36 20.07
CA LEU A 48 -17.34 -9.01 20.45
C LEU A 48 -16.89 -8.23 19.23
N ILE A 49 -17.47 -7.04 19.06
CA ILE A 49 -17.13 -6.13 17.96
C ILE A 49 -16.77 -4.78 18.56
N LEU A 50 -15.58 -4.29 18.25
CA LEU A 50 -15.12 -2.96 18.57
C LEU A 50 -15.12 -2.10 17.31
N GLU A 51 -15.83 -0.98 17.36
CA GLU A 51 -15.94 -0.02 16.27
C GLU A 51 -15.38 1.33 16.70
N PHE A 52 -14.64 1.98 15.81
CA PHE A 52 -14.25 3.38 15.94
C PHE A 52 -15.32 4.24 15.26
N ILE A 53 -15.96 5.13 16.04
CA ILE A 53 -17.12 5.90 15.56
C ILE A 53 -16.69 7.28 15.08
N ASP A 54 -15.88 7.96 15.89
CA ASP A 54 -15.46 9.34 15.64
C ASP A 54 -14.18 9.63 16.44
N TYR A 55 -13.51 10.70 16.08
CA TYR A 55 -12.34 11.17 16.81
C TYR A 55 -12.41 12.68 17.05
N SER A 56 -11.75 13.14 18.09
CA SER A 56 -11.62 14.56 18.42
C SER A 56 -10.17 14.93 18.73
N LEU A 57 -9.73 16.04 18.16
CA LEU A 57 -8.44 16.69 18.40
C LEU A 57 -8.67 18.15 18.79
N THR A 58 -9.76 18.41 19.52
CA THR A 58 -10.27 19.76 19.81
C THR A 58 -9.78 20.35 21.13
N ASP A 59 -9.15 19.53 21.97
CA ASP A 59 -8.62 20.03 23.23
C ASP A 59 -7.40 20.93 22.97
N ALA A 60 -7.31 22.01 23.73
CA ALA A 60 -6.18 22.91 23.63
C ALA A 60 -4.86 22.20 23.99
N PRO A 61 -3.77 22.53 23.33
CA PRO A 61 -2.45 22.00 23.69
C PRO A 61 -2.12 22.37 25.13
N LYS A 62 -1.43 21.46 25.83
CA LYS A 62 -1.07 21.64 27.24
C LYS A 62 -0.13 22.83 27.48
N TYR A 63 0.72 23.10 26.50
CA TYR A 63 1.71 24.17 26.52
C TYR A 63 1.69 24.94 25.21
N GLU A 64 2.01 26.23 25.26
CA GLU A 64 2.18 27.04 24.06
C GLU A 64 3.48 26.71 23.33
N GLN A 65 3.62 27.17 22.08
CA GLN A 65 4.76 26.83 21.22
C GLN A 65 6.11 27.22 21.83
N GLU A 66 6.22 28.43 22.40
CA GLU A 66 7.46 28.91 23.00
C GLU A 66 7.77 28.15 24.33
N GLU A 67 6.75 27.87 25.11
CA GLU A 67 6.88 27.09 26.33
C GLU A 67 7.33 25.64 26.03
N CYS A 68 6.86 25.05 24.93
CA CYS A 68 7.33 23.74 24.48
C CYS A 68 8.82 23.73 24.15
N LYS A 69 9.34 24.80 23.53
CA LYS A 69 10.77 24.96 23.24
C LYS A 69 11.61 25.13 24.51
N GLU A 70 11.14 25.91 25.46
CA GLU A 70 11.85 26.15 26.73
C GLU A 70 11.89 24.90 27.63
N ARG A 71 10.83 24.09 27.60
CA ARG A 71 10.69 22.90 28.45
C ARG A 71 11.13 21.59 27.78
N ASP A 72 11.63 21.64 26.56
CA ASP A 72 11.99 20.44 25.79
C ASP A 72 10.84 19.42 25.64
N VAL A 73 9.60 19.91 25.45
CA VAL A 73 8.42 19.08 25.27
C VAL A 73 7.85 19.21 23.86
N THR A 74 6.93 18.30 23.51
CA THR A 74 6.29 18.28 22.20
C THR A 74 5.02 19.14 22.21
N TYR A 75 4.84 19.97 21.19
CA TYR A 75 3.62 20.73 20.95
C TYR A 75 2.56 19.79 20.39
N ALA A 76 1.63 19.36 21.22
CA ALA A 76 0.66 18.33 20.89
C ALA A 76 -0.69 18.58 21.59
N ALA A 77 -1.74 18.01 21.01
CA ALA A 77 -3.07 17.94 21.62
C ALA A 77 -3.50 16.49 21.83
N PRO A 78 -4.32 16.20 22.83
CA PRO A 78 -4.80 14.84 23.09
C PRO A 78 -5.75 14.39 21.97
N LEU A 79 -5.45 13.25 21.37
CA LEU A 79 -6.34 12.56 20.44
C LEU A 79 -7.26 11.65 21.25
N LYS A 80 -8.56 11.91 21.19
CA LYS A 80 -9.60 11.11 21.78
C LYS A 80 -10.43 10.46 20.70
N VAL A 81 -10.77 9.20 20.88
CA VAL A 81 -11.54 8.42 19.92
C VAL A 81 -12.78 7.88 20.60
N LYS A 82 -13.94 8.09 19.99
CA LYS A 82 -15.20 7.52 20.43
C LYS A 82 -15.29 6.09 19.92
N VAL A 83 -15.28 5.14 20.84
CA VAL A 83 -15.36 3.71 20.54
C VAL A 83 -16.69 3.14 20.94
N ARG A 84 -17.16 2.14 20.20
CA ARG A 84 -18.36 1.35 20.50
C ARG A 84 -17.98 -0.11 20.61
N LEU A 85 -18.31 -0.72 21.75
CA LEU A 85 -18.18 -2.15 21.98
C LEU A 85 -19.57 -2.80 21.91
N ILE A 86 -19.74 -3.74 21.02
CA ILE A 86 -20.97 -4.51 20.85
C ILE A 86 -20.71 -5.94 21.30
N ASN A 87 -21.50 -6.43 22.25
CA ASN A 87 -21.53 -7.81 22.66
C ASN A 87 -22.79 -8.49 22.05
N LYS A 88 -22.60 -9.39 21.07
CA LYS A 88 -23.70 -10.06 20.38
C LYS A 88 -24.41 -11.09 21.27
N GLU A 89 -23.72 -11.68 22.24
CA GLU A 89 -24.32 -12.68 23.14
C GLU A 89 -25.32 -12.05 24.11
N THR A 90 -24.94 -10.90 24.69
CA THR A 90 -25.79 -10.21 25.67
C THR A 90 -26.67 -9.14 25.04
N GLY A 91 -26.41 -8.75 23.79
CA GLY A 91 -27.05 -7.62 23.12
C GLY A 91 -26.65 -6.25 23.69
N GLU A 92 -25.61 -6.20 24.53
CA GLU A 92 -25.16 -4.97 25.19
C GLU A 92 -24.28 -4.14 24.25
N VAL A 93 -24.55 -2.84 24.17
CA VAL A 93 -23.74 -1.85 23.42
C VAL A 93 -23.22 -0.82 24.39
N LYS A 94 -21.89 -0.65 24.45
CA LYS A 94 -21.20 0.36 25.25
C LYS A 94 -20.47 1.35 24.37
N GLU A 95 -20.69 2.63 24.58
CA GLU A 95 -19.92 3.70 23.93
C GLU A 95 -19.11 4.44 24.97
N GLN A 96 -17.86 4.72 24.65
CA GLN A 96 -16.96 5.46 25.51
C GLN A 96 -15.95 6.25 24.67
N GLU A 97 -15.56 7.42 25.15
CA GLU A 97 -14.43 8.18 24.62
C GLU A 97 -13.14 7.68 25.27
N VAL A 98 -12.16 7.32 24.45
CA VAL A 98 -10.87 6.75 24.87
C VAL A 98 -9.75 7.66 24.42
N PHE A 99 -8.84 7.98 25.34
CA PHE A 99 -7.59 8.68 25.01
C PHE A 99 -6.65 7.72 24.28
N MET A 100 -6.25 8.09 23.07
CA MET A 100 -5.34 7.28 22.23
C MET A 100 -3.88 7.72 22.34
N GLY A 101 -3.64 8.98 22.68
CA GLY A 101 -2.30 9.55 22.81
C GLY A 101 -2.27 11.04 22.50
N ASP A 102 -1.10 11.64 22.67
CA ASP A 102 -0.87 13.04 22.31
C ASP A 102 -0.45 13.10 20.83
N PHE A 103 -1.17 13.91 20.05
CA PHE A 103 -0.94 14.05 18.62
C PHE A 103 -0.22 15.39 18.33
N PRO A 104 0.94 15.39 17.61
CA PRO A 104 1.67 16.61 17.32
C PRO A 104 0.87 17.59 16.48
N LEU A 105 0.88 18.85 16.88
CA LEU A 105 0.23 19.94 16.16
C LEU A 105 1.22 20.68 15.27
N MET A 106 0.78 21.07 14.08
CA MET A 106 1.54 21.91 13.18
C MET A 106 1.44 23.38 13.62
N THR A 107 2.56 24.08 13.57
CA THR A 107 2.61 25.52 13.81
C THR A 107 2.13 26.28 12.56
N GLU A 108 1.87 27.59 12.70
CA GLU A 108 1.52 28.46 11.57
C GLU A 108 2.60 28.53 10.47
N LYS A 109 3.85 28.20 10.84
CA LYS A 109 5.00 28.15 9.92
C LYS A 109 5.12 26.81 9.17
N GLY A 110 4.19 25.87 9.36
CA GLY A 110 4.26 24.54 8.76
C GLY A 110 5.28 23.61 9.42
N THR A 111 5.69 23.89 10.65
CA THR A 111 6.67 23.13 11.41
C THR A 111 6.01 22.36 12.56
N PHE A 112 6.74 21.41 13.14
CA PHE A 112 6.37 20.70 14.36
C PHE A 112 7.43 20.96 15.43
N ILE A 113 7.01 21.10 16.68
CA ILE A 113 7.91 21.16 17.82
C ILE A 113 7.88 19.81 18.52
N TYR A 114 9.00 19.08 18.42
CA TYR A 114 9.14 17.76 19.00
C TYR A 114 10.32 17.72 19.95
N ASN A 115 10.06 17.46 21.25
CA ASN A 115 11.04 17.55 22.33
C ASN A 115 11.82 18.87 22.28
N GLY A 116 11.11 19.98 22.18
CA GLY A 116 11.67 21.33 22.13
C GLY A 116 12.31 21.75 20.80
N ALA A 117 12.59 20.81 19.90
CA ALA A 117 13.21 21.09 18.60
C ALA A 117 12.15 21.33 17.52
N GLU A 118 12.27 22.44 16.81
CA GLU A 118 11.42 22.75 15.67
C GLU A 118 11.88 21.94 14.44
N ARG A 119 10.96 21.19 13.84
CA ARG A 119 11.23 20.25 12.74
C ARG A 119 10.21 20.43 11.63
N VAL A 120 10.61 20.07 10.41
CA VAL A 120 9.77 20.09 9.22
C VAL A 120 9.71 18.69 8.63
N VAL A 121 8.52 18.26 8.21
CA VAL A 121 8.37 17.04 7.42
C VAL A 121 8.79 17.34 5.99
N VAL A 122 9.84 16.66 5.53
CA VAL A 122 10.33 16.83 4.16
C VAL A 122 9.44 16.06 3.20
N THR A 123 8.92 16.73 2.18
CA THR A 123 8.13 16.10 1.12
C THR A 123 9.00 15.11 0.36
N GLN A 124 8.51 13.86 0.24
CA GLN A 124 9.18 12.81 -0.50
C GLN A 124 8.39 12.47 -1.77
N LEU A 125 9.10 12.41 -2.89
CA LEU A 125 8.52 11.93 -4.14
C LEU A 125 8.57 10.41 -4.16
N VAL A 126 7.42 9.78 -4.36
CA VAL A 126 7.28 8.33 -4.51
C VAL A 126 6.71 8.03 -5.90
N ARG A 127 6.97 6.83 -6.41
CA ARG A 127 6.34 6.37 -7.64
C ARG A 127 4.85 6.18 -7.40
N SER A 128 4.03 6.65 -8.34
CA SER A 128 2.59 6.39 -8.31
C SER A 128 2.31 4.89 -8.50
N PRO A 129 1.22 4.35 -7.95
CA PRO A 129 0.76 3.02 -8.31
C PRO A 129 0.52 2.92 -9.82
N GLY A 130 0.75 1.73 -10.37
CA GLY A 130 0.50 1.47 -11.79
C GLY A 130 1.57 0.58 -12.45
N PRO A 131 1.42 0.28 -13.75
CA PRO A 131 2.37 -0.48 -14.52
C PRO A 131 3.51 0.42 -15.05
N TYR A 132 4.74 -0.04 -14.89
CA TYR A 132 5.94 0.60 -15.40
C TYR A 132 6.59 -0.31 -16.42
N TYR A 133 6.86 0.23 -17.62
CA TYR A 133 7.44 -0.51 -18.72
C TYR A 133 8.87 -0.05 -18.94
N ASP A 134 9.77 -1.02 -19.16
CA ASP A 134 11.17 -0.74 -19.47
C ASP A 134 11.66 -1.67 -20.59
N VAL A 135 12.66 -1.20 -21.34
CA VAL A 135 13.27 -1.95 -22.44
C VAL A 135 14.77 -1.87 -22.28
N THR A 136 15.39 -3.01 -22.07
CA THR A 136 16.85 -3.14 -22.00
C THR A 136 17.38 -3.91 -23.21
N ALA A 137 18.64 -3.71 -23.56
CA ALA A 137 19.30 -4.48 -24.60
C ALA A 137 20.21 -5.53 -23.98
N ASP A 138 20.15 -6.76 -24.49
CA ASP A 138 21.08 -7.83 -24.14
C ASP A 138 22.43 -7.60 -24.82
N LYS A 139 23.46 -8.37 -24.42
CA LYS A 139 24.80 -8.36 -25.05
C LYS A 139 24.78 -8.58 -26.55
N SER A 140 23.76 -9.27 -27.05
CA SER A 140 23.50 -9.52 -28.47
C SER A 140 22.66 -8.44 -29.16
N ASN A 141 22.40 -7.30 -28.46
CA ASN A 141 21.55 -6.20 -28.90
C ASN A 141 20.06 -6.57 -29.13
N ASN A 142 19.59 -7.69 -28.55
CA ASN A 142 18.18 -8.06 -28.58
C ASN A 142 17.44 -7.22 -27.50
N LYS A 143 16.23 -6.78 -27.83
CA LYS A 143 15.40 -6.03 -26.89
C LYS A 143 14.77 -6.98 -25.88
N LEU A 144 15.03 -6.74 -24.61
CA LEU A 144 14.41 -7.41 -23.48
C LEU A 144 13.39 -6.45 -22.86
N PHE A 145 12.17 -6.92 -22.70
CA PHE A 145 11.07 -6.15 -22.15
C PHE A 145 10.87 -6.52 -20.68
N SER A 146 10.66 -5.53 -19.86
CA SER A 146 10.27 -5.71 -18.46
C SER A 146 9.09 -4.81 -18.10
N THR A 147 8.26 -5.29 -17.20
CA THR A 147 7.12 -4.55 -16.69
C THR A 147 7.02 -4.80 -15.22
N THR A 148 6.91 -3.72 -14.44
CA THR A 148 6.69 -3.80 -13.00
C THR A 148 5.33 -3.21 -12.68
N ILE A 149 4.45 -3.99 -12.06
CA ILE A 149 3.19 -3.51 -11.50
C ILE A 149 3.43 -3.16 -10.05
N ILE A 150 3.30 -1.88 -9.74
CA ILE A 150 3.42 -1.34 -8.38
C ILE A 150 2.02 -1.05 -7.88
N PRO A 151 1.52 -1.79 -6.88
CA PRO A 151 0.24 -1.49 -6.25
C PRO A 151 0.38 -0.28 -5.29
N ASN A 152 -0.73 0.34 -4.92
CA ASN A 152 -0.77 1.30 -3.81
C ASN A 152 -0.42 0.60 -2.49
N ARG A 153 -0.92 -0.60 -2.30
CA ARG A 153 -0.65 -1.48 -1.15
C ARG A 153 -0.53 -2.92 -1.62
N GLY A 154 0.50 -3.65 -1.20
CA GLY A 154 0.63 -5.07 -1.45
C GLY A 154 1.88 -5.49 -2.21
N ALA A 155 1.87 -6.71 -2.72
CA ALA A 155 3.00 -7.35 -3.39
C ALA A 155 3.23 -6.78 -4.80
N TRP A 156 4.48 -6.54 -5.16
CA TRP A 156 4.86 -6.13 -6.51
C TRP A 156 4.87 -7.33 -7.45
N LEU A 157 4.49 -7.09 -8.70
CA LEU A 157 4.62 -8.06 -9.79
C LEU A 157 5.63 -7.52 -10.79
N GLU A 158 6.70 -8.28 -10.99
CA GLU A 158 7.75 -7.95 -11.96
C GLU A 158 7.74 -9.00 -13.09
N TYR A 159 7.47 -8.55 -14.29
CA TYR A 159 7.50 -9.38 -15.51
C TYR A 159 8.76 -9.08 -16.28
N GLU A 160 9.45 -10.11 -16.77
CA GLU A 160 10.66 -9.98 -17.56
C GLU A 160 10.67 -10.98 -18.71
N THR A 161 11.11 -10.54 -19.88
CA THR A 161 11.39 -11.41 -21.02
C THR A 161 12.89 -11.74 -21.01
N ASP A 162 13.25 -13.02 -21.05
CA ASP A 162 14.64 -13.44 -21.15
C ASP A 162 15.16 -13.47 -22.59
N SER A 163 16.46 -13.76 -22.78
CA SER A 163 17.09 -13.87 -24.10
C SER A 163 16.54 -15.03 -24.97
N ASN A 164 15.83 -15.98 -24.37
CA ASN A 164 15.15 -17.07 -25.06
C ASN A 164 13.68 -16.73 -25.37
N GLU A 165 13.29 -15.48 -25.17
CA GLU A 165 11.92 -14.99 -25.37
C GLU A 165 10.88 -15.61 -24.43
N ILE A 166 11.30 -16.13 -23.27
CA ILE A 166 10.42 -16.67 -22.25
C ILE A 166 9.99 -15.54 -21.33
N ILE A 167 8.69 -15.44 -21.08
CA ILE A 167 8.12 -14.47 -20.16
C ILE A 167 8.10 -15.07 -18.75
N SER A 168 8.82 -14.45 -17.84
CA SER A 168 8.88 -14.84 -16.43
C SER A 168 8.28 -13.78 -15.54
N VAL A 169 7.77 -14.21 -14.38
CA VAL A 169 7.21 -13.34 -13.35
C VAL A 169 7.92 -13.58 -12.02
N ARG A 170 8.07 -12.50 -11.25
CA ARG A 170 8.42 -12.52 -9.83
C ARG A 170 7.28 -11.90 -9.03
N VAL A 171 6.95 -12.52 -7.94
CA VAL A 171 6.03 -11.99 -6.96
C VAL A 171 6.86 -11.55 -5.75
N ASP A 172 6.82 -10.26 -5.41
CA ASP A 172 7.43 -9.69 -4.21
C ASP A 172 8.89 -10.14 -3.96
N ARG A 173 9.77 -9.94 -4.95
CA ARG A 173 11.21 -10.29 -4.89
C ARG A 173 11.55 -11.79 -4.80
N THR A 174 10.60 -12.67 -5.04
CA THR A 174 10.85 -14.11 -5.06
C THR A 174 11.62 -14.56 -6.30
N ARG A 175 11.91 -15.85 -6.42
CA ARG A 175 12.57 -16.41 -7.61
C ARG A 175 11.65 -16.36 -8.83
N LYS A 176 12.23 -16.11 -10.00
CA LYS A 176 11.54 -16.12 -11.31
C LYS A 176 10.85 -17.47 -11.55
N GLN A 177 9.69 -17.39 -12.17
CA GLN A 177 8.92 -18.53 -12.66
C GLN A 177 8.21 -18.14 -13.97
N PRO A 178 7.81 -19.10 -14.83
CA PRO A 178 7.05 -18.79 -16.02
C PRO A 178 5.77 -18.02 -15.67
N VAL A 179 5.40 -17.04 -16.48
CA VAL A 179 4.17 -16.28 -16.26
C VAL A 179 2.93 -17.17 -16.33
N THR A 180 2.97 -18.21 -17.17
CA THR A 180 1.90 -19.20 -17.35
C THR A 180 1.57 -19.94 -16.06
N THR A 181 2.57 -20.25 -15.24
CA THR A 181 2.35 -20.84 -13.90
C THR A 181 1.52 -19.91 -13.00
N LEU A 182 1.77 -18.60 -13.04
CA LEU A 182 0.95 -17.62 -12.31
C LEU A 182 -0.47 -17.54 -12.88
N LEU A 183 -0.61 -17.50 -14.21
CA LEU A 183 -1.91 -17.46 -14.86
C LEU A 183 -2.76 -18.69 -14.50
N ARG A 184 -2.16 -19.89 -14.48
CA ARG A 184 -2.84 -21.09 -14.02
C ARG A 184 -3.30 -20.97 -12.57
N ALA A 185 -2.45 -20.48 -11.70
CA ALA A 185 -2.79 -20.29 -10.28
C ALA A 185 -3.87 -19.22 -10.05
N LEU A 186 -4.03 -18.29 -10.98
CA LEU A 186 -5.09 -17.27 -10.95
C LEU A 186 -6.44 -17.78 -11.51
N GLY A 187 -6.46 -18.98 -12.12
CA GLY A 187 -7.70 -19.63 -12.56
C GLY A 187 -7.73 -20.08 -14.01
N PHE A 188 -6.72 -19.76 -14.83
CA PHE A 188 -6.62 -20.20 -16.23
C PHE A 188 -5.92 -21.55 -16.29
N GLY A 189 -6.67 -22.65 -16.06
CA GLY A 189 -6.11 -23.96 -15.82
C GLY A 189 -5.48 -24.63 -17.04
N SER A 190 -6.01 -24.38 -18.25
CA SER A 190 -5.56 -25.00 -19.50
C SER A 190 -4.77 -24.05 -20.40
N ASP A 191 -3.92 -24.63 -21.28
CA ASP A 191 -3.19 -23.86 -22.30
C ASP A 191 -4.13 -23.11 -23.23
N GLN A 192 -5.26 -23.75 -23.58
CA GLN A 192 -6.24 -23.16 -24.48
C GLN A 192 -6.89 -21.91 -23.88
N GLU A 193 -7.25 -21.93 -22.60
CA GLU A 193 -7.79 -20.75 -21.89
C GLU A 193 -6.82 -19.58 -21.90
N ILE A 194 -5.52 -19.85 -21.72
CA ILE A 194 -4.48 -18.83 -21.76
C ILE A 194 -4.33 -18.26 -23.18
N ILE A 195 -4.32 -19.14 -24.20
CA ILE A 195 -4.21 -18.73 -25.60
C ILE A 195 -5.45 -17.95 -26.04
N ASP A 196 -6.64 -18.34 -25.63
CA ASP A 196 -7.89 -17.66 -25.99
C ASP A 196 -7.93 -16.20 -25.49
N ILE A 197 -7.26 -15.91 -24.34
CA ILE A 197 -7.22 -14.57 -23.76
C ILE A 197 -6.09 -13.71 -24.34
N PHE A 198 -4.88 -14.29 -24.45
CA PHE A 198 -3.67 -13.53 -24.83
C PHE A 198 -3.32 -13.65 -26.30
N GLY A 199 -3.95 -14.58 -27.03
CA GLY A 199 -3.61 -14.88 -28.41
C GLY A 199 -2.40 -15.80 -28.56
N GLU A 200 -2.11 -16.19 -29.79
CA GLU A 200 -0.96 -17.03 -30.16
C GLU A 200 0.31 -16.18 -30.32
N ASP A 201 0.82 -15.59 -29.23
CA ASP A 201 2.11 -14.91 -29.27
C ASP A 201 3.25 -15.94 -29.19
N PRO A 202 4.29 -15.84 -30.06
CA PRO A 202 5.41 -16.78 -30.07
C PRO A 202 6.15 -16.89 -28.73
N ARG A 203 6.21 -15.81 -27.95
CA ARG A 203 6.84 -15.80 -26.63
C ARG A 203 5.99 -16.52 -25.59
N LEU A 204 4.67 -16.34 -25.68
CA LEU A 204 3.74 -17.06 -24.82
C LEU A 204 3.80 -18.56 -25.10
N MET A 205 3.84 -18.97 -26.37
CA MET A 205 3.95 -20.40 -26.76
C MET A 205 5.25 -21.02 -26.23
N LYS A 206 6.39 -20.34 -26.37
CA LYS A 206 7.67 -20.79 -25.79
C LYS A 206 7.63 -20.86 -24.25
N THR A 207 6.86 -19.97 -23.64
CA THR A 207 6.71 -19.96 -22.18
C THR A 207 5.84 -21.12 -21.71
N LEU A 208 4.77 -21.46 -22.43
CA LEU A 208 3.93 -22.64 -22.19
C LEU A 208 4.72 -23.95 -22.30
N GLU A 209 5.60 -24.08 -23.31
CA GLU A 209 6.48 -25.25 -23.46
C GLU A 209 7.43 -25.44 -22.26
N LYS A 210 7.84 -24.35 -21.61
CA LYS A 210 8.74 -24.38 -20.46
C LYS A 210 8.01 -24.53 -19.13
N ASP A 211 6.70 -24.35 -19.10
CA ASP A 211 5.90 -24.45 -17.87
C ASP A 211 5.88 -25.89 -17.37
N SER A 212 6.16 -26.05 -16.09
CA SER A 212 6.12 -27.37 -15.41
C SER A 212 4.73 -27.71 -14.87
N ALA A 213 3.84 -26.76 -14.81
CA ALA A 213 2.49 -26.94 -14.31
C ALA A 213 1.53 -27.22 -15.46
N ALA A 214 0.74 -28.29 -15.37
CA ALA A 214 -0.24 -28.65 -16.41
C ALA A 214 -1.66 -28.17 -16.10
N ASN A 215 -1.95 -27.79 -14.85
CA ASN A 215 -3.28 -27.43 -14.42
C ASN A 215 -3.26 -26.40 -13.27
N TYR A 216 -4.46 -25.95 -12.87
CA TYR A 216 -4.68 -25.00 -11.78
C TYR A 216 -4.01 -25.39 -10.46
N GLU A 217 -4.19 -26.66 -10.04
CA GLU A 217 -3.68 -27.11 -8.74
C GLU A 217 -2.15 -27.18 -8.70
N GLU A 218 -1.53 -27.59 -9.81
CA GLU A 218 -0.07 -27.61 -9.93
C GLU A 218 0.51 -26.20 -9.96
N GLY A 219 -0.15 -25.28 -10.69
CA GLY A 219 0.21 -23.88 -10.70
C GLY A 219 0.20 -23.26 -9.30
N LEU A 220 -0.85 -23.53 -8.53
CA LEU A 220 -0.95 -23.09 -7.13
C LEU A 220 0.21 -23.61 -6.26
N LYS A 221 0.50 -24.93 -6.37
CA LYS A 221 1.58 -25.56 -5.58
C LYS A 221 2.95 -25.03 -5.95
N GLU A 222 3.22 -24.80 -7.26
CA GLU A 222 4.50 -24.27 -7.71
C GLU A 222 4.73 -22.83 -7.22
N ILE A 223 3.71 -21.96 -7.28
CA ILE A 223 3.80 -20.61 -6.71
C ILE A 223 4.00 -20.66 -5.21
N TYR A 224 3.26 -21.48 -4.50
CA TYR A 224 3.41 -21.63 -3.05
C TYR A 224 4.81 -22.04 -2.64
N LYS A 225 5.42 -23.01 -3.34
CA LYS A 225 6.82 -23.41 -3.10
C LYS A 225 7.82 -22.27 -3.27
N LYS A 226 7.54 -21.31 -4.18
CA LYS A 226 8.44 -20.16 -4.37
C LYS A 226 8.23 -19.09 -3.31
N LEU A 227 7.00 -18.88 -2.86
CA LEU A 227 6.67 -17.91 -1.82
C LEU A 227 7.04 -18.41 -0.41
N ARG A 228 6.82 -19.70 -0.14
CA ARG A 228 7.08 -20.35 1.16
C ARG A 228 7.82 -21.68 1.01
N PRO A 229 9.12 -21.66 0.71
CA PRO A 229 9.88 -22.88 0.41
C PRO A 229 10.01 -23.84 1.60
N ALA A 230 9.76 -23.38 2.81
CA ALA A 230 9.89 -24.20 4.03
C ALA A 230 8.61 -24.98 4.40
N GLU A 231 7.48 -24.68 3.75
CA GLU A 231 6.19 -25.29 4.06
C GLU A 231 5.75 -26.30 2.99
N PRO A 232 5.07 -27.40 3.36
CA PRO A 232 4.55 -28.35 2.38
C PRO A 232 3.41 -27.69 1.56
N PRO A 233 3.44 -27.79 0.22
CA PRO A 233 2.46 -27.14 -0.63
C PRO A 233 1.15 -27.94 -0.65
N THR A 234 0.11 -27.44 0.01
CA THR A 234 -1.26 -27.95 -0.14
C THR A 234 -2.06 -26.98 -1.02
N VAL A 235 -3.05 -27.48 -1.73
CA VAL A 235 -3.90 -26.65 -2.60
C VAL A 235 -4.65 -25.59 -1.80
N GLU A 236 -5.15 -25.97 -0.62
CA GLU A 236 -5.91 -25.06 0.25
C GLU A 236 -5.05 -23.93 0.79
N SER A 237 -3.84 -24.25 1.31
CA SER A 237 -2.91 -23.24 1.81
C SER A 237 -2.43 -22.31 0.69
N ALA A 238 -2.18 -22.86 -0.50
CA ALA A 238 -1.76 -22.07 -1.67
C ALA A 238 -2.86 -21.12 -2.13
N LYS A 239 -4.09 -21.58 -2.20
CA LYS A 239 -5.26 -20.76 -2.53
C LYS A 239 -5.49 -19.66 -1.49
N ALA A 240 -5.40 -19.98 -0.21
CA ALA A 240 -5.54 -19.02 0.87
C ALA A 240 -4.45 -17.94 0.81
N LEU A 241 -3.19 -18.33 0.52
CA LEU A 241 -2.08 -17.39 0.37
C LEU A 241 -2.27 -16.45 -0.82
N LEU A 242 -2.63 -16.96 -2.01
CA LEU A 242 -2.87 -16.14 -3.19
C LEU A 242 -4.06 -15.19 -3.01
N ASN A 243 -5.15 -15.67 -2.42
CA ASN A 243 -6.28 -14.82 -2.09
C ASN A 243 -5.87 -13.68 -1.14
N SER A 244 -5.08 -13.98 -0.13
CA SER A 244 -4.55 -12.99 0.80
C SER A 244 -3.59 -11.99 0.15
N LEU A 245 -2.83 -12.39 -0.89
CA LEU A 245 -1.85 -11.53 -1.55
C LEU A 245 -2.47 -10.59 -2.59
N PHE A 246 -3.52 -11.02 -3.31
CA PHE A 246 -4.02 -10.29 -4.49
C PHE A 246 -5.51 -9.96 -4.44
N PHE A 247 -6.30 -10.63 -3.59
CA PHE A 247 -7.76 -10.51 -3.58
C PHE A 247 -8.34 -10.07 -2.23
N ASP A 248 -7.49 -9.85 -1.23
CA ASP A 248 -7.90 -9.27 0.05
C ASP A 248 -7.77 -7.74 -0.03
N ALA A 249 -8.90 -7.04 -0.05
CA ALA A 249 -8.95 -5.58 -0.13
C ALA A 249 -8.19 -4.86 1.00
N LYS A 250 -8.00 -5.53 2.16
CA LYS A 250 -7.20 -4.97 3.26
C LYS A 250 -5.69 -5.07 3.03
N ARG A 251 -5.25 -5.96 2.14
CA ARG A 251 -3.83 -6.28 1.91
C ARG A 251 -3.33 -5.89 0.53
N TYR A 252 -4.22 -5.78 -0.44
CA TYR A 252 -3.88 -5.47 -1.82
C TYR A 252 -4.81 -4.41 -2.39
N ASP A 253 -4.22 -3.35 -2.95
CA ASP A 253 -4.93 -2.24 -3.57
C ASP A 253 -4.11 -1.72 -4.75
N LEU A 254 -4.75 -1.63 -5.92
CA LEU A 254 -4.11 -1.17 -7.17
C LEU A 254 -4.29 0.33 -7.42
N ALA A 255 -5.26 0.97 -6.79
CA ALA A 255 -5.64 2.36 -7.06
C ALA A 255 -5.27 3.31 -5.93
#